data_f5a7bd24829cf832c7205b4d939fb17b
#
_entry.id   f5a7bd24829cf832c7205b4d939fb17b
#
_cell.length_a   1.000
_cell.length_b   1.000
_cell.length_c   1.000
_cell.angle_alpha   90.00
_cell.angle_beta   90.00
_cell.angle_gamma   90.00
#
_symmetry.space_group_name_H-M   'P 1'
#
loop_
_entity.id
_entity.type
_entity.pdbx_description
1 polymer ?
#
loop_
_entity_poly.entity_id
_entity_poly.type
_entity_poly.pdbx_seq_one_letter_code
_entity_poly.pdbx_strand_id
1 'polypeptide(L)'
;IRDRLWNVAILFTGFCLLTSGVYVFNDLMDAGEDRLHPVKRFRPIASRKVSPMAALVFLFLLYGTSALCFSFMHTSNNQIWLLSGGYVLLNLAYTLYLKQMQIIDAMIVACGFIIRLEAGAVAGEIELSHWLIIMTFILSLFLAFAKRRDDLRNFMETGQISRKNITGYTIDYLNVILSFLSSIIAVTYILYTLSPEVTSRSSEYLYATVPFVLAGIMRYLQIILVEKSNCNPTDILLQDRTLQLTVAGWFIVFALLIY
;
A
#
# COMPACT_ATOMS: atom_id res chain seq x y z
N ILE A 1 0.76 -1.56 28.37
CA ILE A 1 1.24 -2.37 27.23
C ILE A 1 0.13 -3.33 26.77
N ARG A 2 -0.51 -4.10 27.66
CA ARG A 2 -1.53 -5.10 27.30
C ARG A 2 -2.73 -4.48 26.57
N ASP A 3 -3.25 -3.35 27.04
CA ASP A 3 -4.40 -2.69 26.45
C ASP A 3 -4.06 -2.10 25.07
N ARG A 4 -2.86 -1.55 24.90
CA ARG A 4 -2.36 -1.07 23.59
C ARG A 4 -2.26 -2.20 22.57
N LEU A 5 -1.67 -3.33 22.96
CA LEU A 5 -1.58 -4.51 22.08
C LEU A 5 -2.97 -5.05 21.72
N TRP A 6 -3.90 -5.04 22.67
CA TRP A 6 -5.29 -5.40 22.44
C TRP A 6 -5.97 -4.47 21.41
N ASN A 7 -5.84 -3.16 21.61
CA ASN A 7 -6.40 -2.17 20.69
C ASN A 7 -5.82 -2.31 19.28
N VAL A 8 -4.51 -2.50 19.15
CA VAL A 8 -3.85 -2.71 17.85
C VAL A 8 -4.35 -4.00 17.17
N ALA A 9 -4.52 -5.09 17.92
CA ALA A 9 -5.01 -6.36 17.37
C ALA A 9 -6.47 -6.23 16.89
N ILE A 10 -7.32 -5.57 17.67
CA ILE A 10 -8.72 -5.29 17.28
C ILE A 10 -8.76 -4.37 16.06
N LEU A 11 -7.97 -3.29 16.06
CA LEU A 11 -7.89 -2.39 14.92
C LEU A 11 -7.47 -3.13 13.66
N PHE A 12 -6.42 -3.95 13.74
CA PHE A 12 -5.95 -4.75 12.62
C PHE A 12 -7.06 -5.64 12.06
N THR A 13 -7.76 -6.36 12.92
CA THR A 13 -8.88 -7.23 12.53
C THR A 13 -10.01 -6.41 11.90
N GLY A 14 -10.39 -5.30 12.54
CA GLY A 14 -11.43 -4.39 12.04
C GLY A 14 -11.07 -3.79 10.67
N PHE A 15 -9.83 -3.35 10.47
CA PHE A 15 -9.38 -2.84 9.17
C PHE A 15 -9.27 -3.93 8.10
N CYS A 16 -8.93 -5.17 8.45
CA CYS A 16 -8.99 -6.29 7.51
C CYS A 16 -10.42 -6.51 7.00
N LEU A 17 -11.41 -6.49 7.90
CA LEU A 17 -12.83 -6.61 7.54
C LEU A 17 -13.31 -5.41 6.71
N LEU A 18 -12.95 -4.19 7.11
CA LEU A 18 -13.28 -2.95 6.41
C LEU A 18 -12.73 -2.97 4.97
N THR A 19 -11.46 -3.32 4.82
CA THR A 19 -10.79 -3.41 3.52
C THR A 19 -11.40 -4.50 2.64
N SER A 20 -11.76 -5.65 3.24
CA SER A 20 -12.48 -6.71 2.53
C SER A 20 -13.83 -6.23 2.00
N GLY A 21 -14.56 -5.41 2.77
CA GLY A 21 -15.78 -4.75 2.31
C GLY A 21 -15.54 -3.83 1.11
N VAL A 22 -14.46 -3.03 1.15
CA VAL A 22 -14.07 -2.19 0.00
C VAL A 22 -13.80 -3.04 -1.24
N TYR A 23 -13.12 -4.19 -1.12
CA TYR A 23 -12.89 -5.08 -2.27
C TYR A 23 -14.20 -5.69 -2.81
N VAL A 24 -15.12 -6.09 -1.93
CA VAL A 24 -16.44 -6.57 -2.36
C VAL A 24 -17.21 -5.49 -3.13
N PHE A 25 -17.17 -4.24 -2.64
CA PHE A 25 -17.75 -3.09 -3.33
C PHE A 25 -17.12 -2.87 -4.72
N ASN A 26 -15.79 -2.90 -4.78
CA ASN A 26 -15.05 -2.80 -6.04
C ASN A 26 -15.48 -3.88 -7.04
N ASP A 27 -15.50 -5.14 -6.60
CA ASP A 27 -15.88 -6.28 -7.45
C ASP A 27 -17.34 -6.20 -7.93
N LEU A 28 -18.24 -5.64 -7.12
CA LEU A 28 -19.63 -5.35 -7.52
C LEU A 28 -19.69 -4.31 -8.64
N MET A 29 -18.97 -3.19 -8.47
CA MET A 29 -18.97 -2.09 -9.44
C MET A 29 -18.28 -2.50 -10.75
N ASP A 30 -17.23 -3.30 -10.66
CA ASP A 30 -16.41 -3.72 -11.81
C ASP A 30 -16.94 -5.02 -12.47
N ALA A 31 -17.98 -5.67 -11.94
CA ALA A 31 -18.46 -6.98 -12.39
C ALA A 31 -18.77 -7.04 -13.89
N GLY A 32 -19.26 -5.96 -14.48
CA GLY A 32 -19.54 -5.85 -15.91
C GLY A 32 -18.28 -5.92 -16.77
N GLU A 33 -17.24 -5.17 -16.38
CA GLU A 33 -15.96 -5.11 -17.07
C GLU A 33 -15.14 -6.38 -16.82
N ASP A 34 -15.16 -6.88 -15.59
CA ASP A 34 -14.45 -8.09 -15.20
C ASP A 34 -14.90 -9.33 -15.98
N ARG A 35 -16.15 -9.41 -16.41
CA ARG A 35 -16.66 -10.51 -17.28
C ARG A 35 -15.97 -10.57 -18.63
N LEU A 36 -15.55 -9.42 -19.15
CA LEU A 36 -14.86 -9.32 -20.44
C LEU A 36 -13.35 -9.55 -20.31
N HIS A 37 -12.83 -9.54 -19.09
CA HIS A 37 -11.40 -9.70 -18.85
C HIS A 37 -11.01 -11.18 -18.76
N PRO A 38 -9.94 -11.66 -19.43
CA PRO A 38 -9.59 -13.08 -19.50
C PRO A 38 -9.31 -13.74 -18.15
N VAL A 39 -8.76 -12.99 -17.19
CA VAL A 39 -8.43 -13.50 -15.85
C VAL A 39 -9.51 -13.11 -14.83
N LYS A 40 -9.94 -11.85 -14.82
CA LYS A 40 -10.88 -11.34 -13.80
C LYS A 40 -12.31 -11.91 -13.96
N ARG A 41 -12.66 -12.46 -15.12
CA ARG A 41 -13.96 -13.13 -15.34
C ARG A 41 -14.22 -14.31 -14.38
N PHE A 42 -13.17 -14.83 -13.76
CA PHE A 42 -13.29 -15.91 -12.76
C PHE A 42 -13.57 -15.42 -11.34
N ARG A 43 -13.56 -14.10 -11.10
CA ARG A 43 -13.94 -13.53 -9.80
C ARG A 43 -15.36 -13.96 -9.43
N PRO A 44 -15.67 -14.21 -8.15
CA PRO A 44 -16.96 -14.79 -7.73
C PRO A 44 -18.18 -14.03 -8.22
N ILE A 45 -18.16 -12.69 -8.21
CA ILE A 45 -19.29 -11.87 -8.65
C ILE A 45 -19.35 -11.79 -10.19
N ALA A 46 -18.21 -11.60 -10.84
CA ALA A 46 -18.14 -11.55 -12.30
C ALA A 46 -18.60 -12.89 -12.94
N SER A 47 -18.17 -14.02 -12.38
CA SER A 47 -18.56 -15.38 -12.81
C SER A 47 -19.98 -15.80 -12.42
N ARG A 48 -20.72 -14.93 -11.71
CA ARG A 48 -22.08 -15.22 -11.17
C ARG A 48 -22.13 -16.35 -10.13
N LYS A 49 -21.01 -16.80 -9.58
CA LYS A 49 -21.00 -17.76 -8.46
C LYS A 49 -21.61 -17.16 -7.19
N VAL A 50 -21.47 -15.84 -7.03
CA VAL A 50 -22.10 -15.05 -5.98
C VAL A 50 -23.04 -14.04 -6.63
N SER A 51 -24.30 -14.00 -6.20
CA SER A 51 -25.27 -13.02 -6.70
C SER A 51 -24.93 -11.62 -6.17
N PRO A 52 -25.26 -10.54 -6.91
CA PRO A 52 -25.04 -9.17 -6.44
C PRO A 52 -25.71 -8.88 -5.09
N MET A 53 -26.89 -9.46 -4.84
CA MET A 53 -27.60 -9.30 -3.56
C MET A 53 -26.85 -9.98 -2.41
N ALA A 54 -26.34 -11.20 -2.62
CA ALA A 54 -25.54 -11.90 -1.62
C ALA A 54 -24.23 -11.13 -1.33
N ALA A 55 -23.60 -10.55 -2.35
CA ALA A 55 -22.41 -9.72 -2.19
C ALA A 55 -22.71 -8.43 -1.40
N LEU A 56 -23.86 -7.78 -1.63
CA LEU A 56 -24.29 -6.62 -0.84
C LEU A 56 -24.53 -6.97 0.62
N VAL A 57 -25.25 -8.08 0.89
CA VAL A 57 -25.45 -8.55 2.27
C VAL A 57 -24.11 -8.83 2.95
N PHE A 58 -23.19 -9.49 2.25
CA PHE A 58 -21.85 -9.77 2.78
C PHE A 58 -21.04 -8.50 3.04
N LEU A 59 -21.13 -7.50 2.16
CA LEU A 59 -20.52 -6.18 2.35
C LEU A 59 -21.03 -5.51 3.64
N PHE A 60 -22.34 -5.47 3.87
CA PHE A 60 -22.91 -4.89 5.09
C PHE A 60 -22.51 -5.67 6.34
N LEU A 61 -22.41 -7.00 6.26
CA LEU A 61 -21.91 -7.82 7.35
C LEU A 61 -20.43 -7.48 7.68
N LEU A 62 -19.58 -7.33 6.65
CA LEU A 62 -18.17 -6.95 6.83
C LEU A 62 -18.04 -5.56 7.49
N TYR A 63 -18.82 -4.58 7.05
CA TYR A 63 -18.80 -3.25 7.65
C TYR A 63 -19.37 -3.25 9.07
N GLY A 64 -20.46 -3.98 9.32
CA GLY A 64 -21.05 -4.11 10.64
C GLY A 64 -20.11 -4.80 11.63
N THR A 65 -19.48 -5.89 11.23
CA THR A 65 -18.49 -6.60 12.08
C THR A 65 -17.23 -5.77 12.30
N SER A 66 -16.77 -5.01 11.30
CA SER A 66 -15.67 -4.06 11.46
C SER A 66 -16.01 -2.97 12.48
N ALA A 67 -17.20 -2.38 12.38
CA ALA A 67 -17.68 -1.37 13.33
C ALA A 67 -17.81 -1.96 14.76
N LEU A 68 -18.27 -3.20 14.86
CA LEU A 68 -18.33 -3.91 16.13
C LEU A 68 -16.93 -4.11 16.72
N CYS A 69 -15.95 -4.49 15.92
CA CYS A 69 -14.55 -4.58 16.37
C CYS A 69 -14.09 -3.23 16.95
N PHE A 70 -14.29 -2.12 16.25
CA PHE A 70 -13.87 -0.82 16.74
C PHE A 70 -14.57 -0.39 18.04
N SER A 71 -15.82 -0.82 18.27
CA SER A 71 -16.53 -0.54 19.51
C SER A 71 -15.99 -1.30 20.74
N PHE A 72 -15.25 -2.39 20.54
CA PHE A 72 -14.57 -3.14 21.62
C PHE A 72 -13.19 -2.57 21.98
N MET A 73 -12.74 -1.51 21.31
CA MET A 73 -11.47 -0.88 21.68
C MET A 73 -11.66 -0.11 23.00
N HIS A 74 -10.70 -0.28 23.88
CA HIS A 74 -10.69 0.45 25.17
C HIS A 74 -10.42 1.96 25.02
N THR A 75 -9.99 2.37 23.84
CA THR A 75 -9.75 3.78 23.51
C THR A 75 -11.02 4.36 22.89
N SER A 76 -11.73 5.19 23.66
CA SER A 76 -12.89 5.97 23.20
C SER A 76 -12.44 7.10 22.25
N ASN A 77 -11.78 6.75 21.15
CA ASN A 77 -11.19 7.75 20.27
C ASN A 77 -12.01 7.94 19.00
N ASN A 78 -12.73 9.05 18.90
CA ASN A 78 -13.47 9.45 17.70
C ASN A 78 -12.59 9.50 16.45
N GLN A 79 -11.26 9.60 16.62
CA GLN A 79 -10.29 9.60 15.50
C GLN A 79 -10.32 8.29 14.71
N ILE A 80 -10.49 7.13 15.36
CA ILE A 80 -10.56 5.84 14.65
C ILE A 80 -11.78 5.77 13.75
N TRP A 81 -12.93 6.28 14.23
CA TRP A 81 -14.15 6.36 13.43
C TRP A 81 -14.01 7.33 12.26
N LEU A 82 -13.35 8.48 12.49
CA LEU A 82 -13.05 9.44 11.43
C LEU A 82 -12.12 8.87 10.39
N LEU A 83 -11.03 8.21 10.80
CA LEU A 83 -10.06 7.58 9.90
C LEU A 83 -10.68 6.42 9.11
N SER A 84 -11.47 5.57 9.77
CA SER A 84 -12.17 4.45 9.12
C SER A 84 -13.22 4.94 8.13
N GLY A 85 -14.01 5.94 8.51
CA GLY A 85 -14.99 6.59 7.63
C GLY A 85 -14.31 7.28 6.44
N GLY A 86 -13.24 8.03 6.71
CA GLY A 86 -12.42 8.66 5.67
C GLY A 86 -11.81 7.64 4.70
N TYR A 87 -11.34 6.51 5.22
CA TYR A 87 -10.84 5.41 4.39
C TYR A 87 -11.92 4.83 3.47
N VAL A 88 -13.12 4.60 3.98
CA VAL A 88 -14.25 4.12 3.17
C VAL A 88 -14.62 5.14 2.11
N LEU A 89 -14.79 6.41 2.48
CA LEU A 89 -15.15 7.50 1.55
C LEU A 89 -14.09 7.65 0.43
N LEU A 90 -12.81 7.62 0.80
CA LEU A 90 -11.70 7.68 -0.15
C LEU A 90 -11.78 6.53 -1.18
N ASN A 91 -12.04 5.31 -0.71
CA ASN A 91 -12.14 4.13 -1.57
C ASN A 91 -13.43 4.10 -2.40
N LEU A 92 -14.53 4.63 -1.89
CA LEU A 92 -15.76 4.83 -2.67
C LEU A 92 -15.51 5.82 -3.82
N ALA A 93 -14.93 6.99 -3.52
CA ALA A 93 -14.56 7.97 -4.52
C ALA A 93 -13.58 7.39 -5.56
N TYR A 94 -12.60 6.60 -5.09
CA TYR A 94 -11.67 5.89 -5.94
C TYR A 94 -12.40 4.95 -6.91
N THR A 95 -13.27 4.10 -6.39
CA THR A 95 -13.98 3.09 -7.19
C THR A 95 -14.91 3.71 -8.23
N LEU A 96 -15.60 4.79 -7.86
CA LEU A 96 -16.60 5.42 -8.71
C LEU A 96 -15.99 6.30 -9.82
N TYR A 97 -14.96 7.09 -9.48
CA TYR A 97 -14.45 8.14 -10.38
C TYR A 97 -12.92 8.18 -10.48
N LEU A 98 -12.20 8.18 -9.35
CA LEU A 98 -10.81 8.61 -9.30
C LEU A 98 -9.83 7.56 -9.85
N LYS A 99 -10.21 6.29 -9.90
CA LYS A 99 -9.40 5.22 -10.51
C LYS A 99 -9.20 5.39 -12.03
N GLN A 100 -9.97 6.27 -12.68
CA GLN A 100 -9.83 6.57 -14.11
C GLN A 100 -8.88 7.74 -14.35
N MET A 101 -8.54 8.51 -13.31
CA MET A 101 -7.67 9.68 -13.41
C MET A 101 -6.22 9.25 -13.20
N GLN A 102 -5.36 9.55 -14.18
CA GLN A 102 -3.93 9.30 -14.10
C GLN A 102 -3.32 10.07 -12.93
N ILE A 103 -2.27 9.52 -12.34
CA ILE A 103 -1.56 10.05 -11.18
C ILE A 103 -2.44 10.01 -9.92
N ILE A 104 -3.67 10.54 -9.96
CA ILE A 104 -4.60 10.59 -8.83
C ILE A 104 -4.90 9.18 -8.31
N ASP A 105 -5.06 8.21 -9.20
CA ASP A 105 -5.28 6.80 -8.83
C ASP A 105 -4.14 6.23 -7.97
N ALA A 106 -2.90 6.58 -8.27
CA ALA A 106 -1.74 6.17 -7.48
C ALA A 106 -1.65 6.95 -6.15
N MET A 107 -1.93 8.25 -6.17
CA MET A 107 -1.93 9.10 -4.97
C MET A 107 -2.96 8.62 -3.95
N ILE A 108 -4.17 8.24 -4.37
CA ILE A 108 -5.20 7.75 -3.47
C ILE A 108 -4.80 6.43 -2.82
N VAL A 109 -4.17 5.53 -3.57
CA VAL A 109 -3.62 4.31 -2.98
C VAL A 109 -2.60 4.65 -1.89
N ALA A 110 -1.69 5.59 -2.15
CA ALA A 110 -0.72 6.05 -1.15
C ALA A 110 -1.39 6.71 0.08
N CYS A 111 -2.41 7.56 -0.12
CA CYS A 111 -3.20 8.11 0.99
C CYS A 111 -3.88 7.02 1.83
N GLY A 112 -4.38 5.95 1.19
CA GLY A 112 -4.95 4.81 1.91
C GLY A 112 -3.94 4.11 2.83
N PHE A 113 -2.65 4.10 2.51
CA PHE A 113 -1.60 3.60 3.40
C PHE A 113 -1.37 4.54 4.59
N ILE A 114 -1.39 5.86 4.36
CA ILE A 114 -1.27 6.85 5.45
C ILE A 114 -2.42 6.73 6.44
N ILE A 115 -3.66 6.61 5.97
CA ILE A 115 -4.82 6.46 6.87
C ILE A 115 -4.67 5.22 7.75
N ARG A 116 -4.19 4.09 7.20
CA ARG A 116 -3.95 2.86 7.98
C ARG A 116 -2.81 3.03 8.99
N LEU A 117 -1.74 3.74 8.61
CA LEU A 117 -0.63 4.06 9.49
C LEU A 117 -1.10 4.91 10.67
N GLU A 118 -1.84 5.99 10.40
CA GLU A 118 -2.42 6.88 11.40
C GLU A 118 -3.38 6.12 12.34
N ALA A 119 -4.26 5.29 11.79
CA ALA A 119 -5.16 4.48 12.61
C ALA A 119 -4.39 3.54 13.54
N GLY A 120 -3.30 2.92 13.05
CA GLY A 120 -2.42 2.07 13.85
C GLY A 120 -1.76 2.83 14.98
N ALA A 121 -1.29 4.05 14.72
CA ALA A 121 -0.66 4.91 15.72
C ALA A 121 -1.64 5.34 16.81
N VAL A 122 -2.85 5.74 16.42
CA VAL A 122 -3.93 6.10 17.37
C VAL A 122 -4.27 4.91 18.27
N ALA A 123 -4.40 3.70 17.72
CA ALA A 123 -4.69 2.51 18.51
C ALA A 123 -3.55 2.08 19.44
N GLY A 124 -2.32 2.29 19.00
CA GLY A 124 -1.11 2.03 19.78
C GLY A 124 -0.74 3.13 20.76
N GLU A 125 -1.43 4.28 20.72
CA GLU A 125 -1.06 5.50 21.46
C GLU A 125 0.40 5.89 21.21
N ILE A 126 0.80 5.90 19.94
CA ILE A 126 2.15 6.20 19.49
C ILE A 126 2.10 7.47 18.63
N GLU A 127 2.99 8.42 18.93
CA GLU A 127 3.18 9.59 18.07
C GLU A 127 3.92 9.19 16.79
N LEU A 128 3.33 9.52 15.65
CA LEU A 128 3.99 9.29 14.36
C LEU A 128 5.02 10.36 14.08
N SER A 129 6.20 9.92 13.71
CA SER A 129 7.22 10.80 13.15
C SER A 129 6.80 11.28 11.78
N HIS A 130 7.02 12.57 11.48
CA HIS A 130 6.79 13.13 10.15
C HIS A 130 7.57 12.38 9.06
N TRP A 131 8.76 11.88 9.40
CA TRP A 131 9.58 11.07 8.52
C TRP A 131 8.88 9.77 8.11
N LEU A 132 8.24 9.09 9.05
CA LEU A 132 7.55 7.83 8.78
C LEU A 132 6.34 8.06 7.85
N ILE A 133 5.59 9.15 8.06
CA ILE A 133 4.47 9.52 7.20
C ILE A 133 4.94 9.79 5.77
N ILE A 134 5.97 10.65 5.61
CA ILE A 134 6.51 11.02 4.31
C ILE A 134 7.09 9.80 3.58
N MET A 135 7.92 9.00 4.25
CA MET A 135 8.51 7.80 3.65
C MET A 135 7.45 6.78 3.25
N THR A 136 6.43 6.56 4.09
CA THR A 136 5.31 5.66 3.77
C THR A 136 4.55 6.14 2.53
N PHE A 137 4.28 7.44 2.43
CA PHE A 137 3.62 8.01 1.26
C PHE A 137 4.44 7.80 -0.02
N ILE A 138 5.72 8.20 0.00
CA ILE A 138 6.57 8.14 -1.19
C ILE A 138 6.82 6.69 -1.62
N LEU A 139 7.07 5.79 -0.67
CA LEU A 139 7.26 4.37 -0.96
C LEU A 139 5.98 3.73 -1.54
N SER A 140 4.82 4.04 -0.96
CA SER A 140 3.53 3.56 -1.47
C SER A 140 3.25 4.08 -2.89
N LEU A 141 3.59 5.34 -3.16
CA LEU A 141 3.46 5.95 -4.46
C LEU A 141 4.42 5.30 -5.48
N PHE A 142 5.67 5.05 -5.09
CA PHE A 142 6.65 4.33 -5.91
C PHE A 142 6.14 2.93 -6.30
N LEU A 143 5.67 2.15 -5.35
CA LEU A 143 5.11 0.81 -5.61
C LEU A 143 3.85 0.87 -6.47
N ALA A 144 3.01 1.89 -6.28
CA ALA A 144 1.85 2.09 -7.13
C ALA A 144 2.25 2.36 -8.59
N PHE A 145 3.22 3.26 -8.83
CA PHE A 145 3.72 3.52 -10.20
C PHE A 145 4.48 2.33 -10.79
N ALA A 146 5.22 1.57 -9.99
CA ALA A 146 5.84 0.32 -10.44
C ALA A 146 4.78 -0.66 -10.98
N LYS A 147 3.65 -0.78 -10.27
CA LYS A 147 2.52 -1.60 -10.75
C LYS A 147 1.89 -1.04 -12.03
N ARG A 148 1.79 0.30 -12.19
CA ARG A 148 1.26 0.90 -13.44
C ARG A 148 2.16 0.56 -14.62
N ARG A 149 3.49 0.59 -14.39
CA ARG A 149 4.47 0.22 -15.42
C ARG A 149 4.31 -1.24 -15.85
N ASP A 150 4.13 -2.13 -14.92
CA ASP A 150 3.86 -3.56 -15.17
C ASP A 150 2.55 -3.75 -15.95
N ASP A 151 1.46 -3.11 -15.50
CA ASP A 151 0.16 -3.16 -16.16
C ASP A 151 0.24 -2.65 -17.62
N LEU A 152 0.99 -1.54 -17.87
CA LEU A 152 1.19 -0.98 -19.21
C LEU A 152 2.00 -1.94 -20.10
N ARG A 153 3.03 -2.53 -19.54
CA ARG A 153 3.87 -3.47 -20.27
C ARG A 153 3.08 -4.71 -20.67
N ASN A 154 2.31 -5.28 -19.73
CA ASN A 154 1.41 -6.41 -20.01
C ASN A 154 0.41 -6.05 -21.11
N PHE A 155 -0.11 -4.82 -21.10
CA PHE A 155 -0.99 -4.34 -22.17
C PHE A 155 -0.27 -4.30 -23.53
N MET A 156 0.96 -3.81 -23.59
CA MET A 156 1.74 -3.77 -24.85
C MET A 156 2.08 -5.16 -25.39
N GLU A 157 2.31 -6.13 -24.49
CA GLU A 157 2.66 -7.51 -24.88
C GLU A 157 1.45 -8.36 -25.26
N THR A 158 0.32 -8.17 -24.57
CA THR A 158 -0.87 -9.05 -24.71
C THR A 158 -2.08 -8.37 -25.35
N GLY A 159 -2.07 -7.04 -25.48
CA GLY A 159 -3.22 -6.25 -25.90
C GLY A 159 -4.35 -6.19 -24.88
N GLN A 160 -4.17 -6.74 -23.66
CA GLN A 160 -5.21 -6.81 -22.63
C GLN A 160 -5.16 -5.60 -21.71
N ILE A 161 -6.25 -4.83 -21.67
CA ILE A 161 -6.38 -3.65 -20.82
C ILE A 161 -6.70 -4.08 -19.39
N SER A 162 -5.72 -3.95 -18.49
CA SER A 162 -5.92 -4.20 -17.04
C SER A 162 -6.69 -3.08 -16.36
N ARG A 163 -6.53 -1.84 -16.85
CA ARG A 163 -7.12 -0.61 -16.30
C ARG A 163 -7.38 0.41 -17.41
N LYS A 164 -8.49 1.14 -17.33
CA LYS A 164 -8.85 2.15 -18.34
C LYS A 164 -7.85 3.30 -18.47
N ASN A 165 -7.24 3.71 -17.36
CA ASN A 165 -6.29 4.85 -17.32
C ASN A 165 -4.88 4.50 -17.79
N ILE A 166 -4.60 3.23 -18.12
CA ILE A 166 -3.24 2.80 -18.47
C ILE A 166 -2.76 3.37 -19.80
N THR A 167 -3.67 3.59 -20.73
CA THR A 167 -3.36 4.11 -22.08
C THR A 167 -2.86 5.55 -22.09
N GLY A 168 -2.99 6.27 -20.99
CA GLY A 168 -2.49 7.63 -20.87
C GLY A 168 -1.07 7.73 -20.31
N TYR A 169 -0.39 6.60 -20.08
CA TYR A 169 1.00 6.54 -19.69
C TYR A 169 1.87 6.02 -20.82
N THR A 170 3.15 6.41 -20.81
CA THR A 170 4.19 5.77 -21.61
C THR A 170 5.20 5.10 -20.70
N ILE A 171 5.89 4.07 -21.19
CA ILE A 171 6.93 3.37 -20.43
C ILE A 171 8.03 4.34 -20.02
N ASP A 172 8.43 5.26 -20.93
CA ASP A 172 9.48 6.24 -20.64
C ASP A 172 9.06 7.20 -19.53
N TYR A 173 7.81 7.70 -19.55
CA TYR A 173 7.28 8.52 -18.47
C TYR A 173 7.31 7.79 -17.11
N LEU A 174 6.86 6.54 -17.09
CA LEU A 174 6.84 5.74 -15.86
C LEU A 174 8.25 5.41 -15.36
N ASN A 175 9.22 5.19 -16.26
CA ASN A 175 10.63 5.03 -15.89
C ASN A 175 11.21 6.30 -15.25
N VAL A 176 10.89 7.48 -15.80
CA VAL A 176 11.30 8.79 -15.23
C VAL A 176 10.69 9.00 -13.85
N ILE A 177 9.39 8.73 -13.67
CA ILE A 177 8.71 8.86 -12.37
C ILE A 177 9.30 7.89 -11.34
N LEU A 178 9.59 6.64 -11.72
CA LEU A 178 10.23 5.67 -10.81
C LEU A 178 11.63 6.11 -10.40
N SER A 179 12.42 6.65 -11.33
CA SER A 179 13.74 7.21 -11.03
C SER A 179 13.65 8.43 -10.11
N PHE A 180 12.69 9.31 -10.35
CA PHE A 180 12.41 10.47 -9.51
C PHE A 180 12.02 10.08 -8.08
N LEU A 181 11.05 9.16 -7.93
CA LEU A 181 10.58 8.71 -6.62
C LEU A 181 11.66 7.94 -5.87
N SER A 182 12.45 7.10 -6.53
CA SER A 182 13.57 6.38 -5.91
C SER A 182 14.64 7.32 -5.37
N SER A 183 14.92 8.43 -6.09
CA SER A 183 15.85 9.46 -5.62
C SER A 183 15.31 10.18 -4.39
N ILE A 184 14.01 10.49 -4.36
CA ILE A 184 13.39 11.11 -3.19
C ILE A 184 13.42 10.15 -1.99
N ILE A 185 13.11 8.85 -2.16
CA ILE A 185 13.20 7.85 -1.09
C ILE A 185 14.61 7.82 -0.51
N ALA A 186 15.64 7.75 -1.38
CA ALA A 186 17.03 7.72 -0.95
C ALA A 186 17.42 8.97 -0.14
N VAL A 187 17.13 10.15 -0.67
CA VAL A 187 17.43 11.44 0.00
C VAL A 187 16.68 11.56 1.32
N THR A 188 15.39 11.28 1.32
CA THR A 188 14.55 11.35 2.54
C THR A 188 15.05 10.38 3.61
N TYR A 189 15.47 9.17 3.22
CA TYR A 189 16.03 8.21 4.16
C TYR A 189 17.38 8.68 4.74
N ILE A 190 18.28 9.24 3.92
CA ILE A 190 19.53 9.83 4.38
C ILE A 190 19.25 10.95 5.39
N LEU A 191 18.37 11.89 5.05
CA LEU A 191 18.00 12.99 5.94
C LEU A 191 17.37 12.47 7.25
N TYR A 192 16.56 11.44 7.19
CA TYR A 192 16.01 10.76 8.37
C TYR A 192 17.12 10.25 9.29
N THR A 193 18.12 9.53 8.75
CA THR A 193 19.22 8.98 9.56
C THR A 193 20.14 10.02 10.17
N LEU A 194 20.16 11.24 9.64
CA LEU A 194 20.97 12.37 10.11
C LEU A 194 20.17 13.37 10.95
N SER A 195 18.84 13.20 11.05
CA SER A 195 17.98 14.13 11.79
C SER A 195 18.29 14.12 13.28
N PRO A 196 18.47 15.28 13.94
CA PRO A 196 18.72 15.37 15.38
C PRO A 196 17.60 14.73 16.23
N GLU A 197 16.37 14.78 15.75
CA GLU A 197 15.21 14.15 16.41
C GLU A 197 15.37 12.61 16.47
N VAL A 198 15.90 12.03 15.42
CA VAL A 198 16.08 10.58 15.31
C VAL A 198 17.35 10.13 16.03
N THR A 199 18.48 10.81 15.81
CA THR A 199 19.77 10.45 16.43
C THR A 199 19.74 10.57 17.94
N SER A 200 18.99 11.52 18.50
CA SER A 200 18.82 11.65 19.95
C SER A 200 18.02 10.51 20.59
N ARG A 201 17.20 9.81 19.82
CA ARG A 201 16.36 8.69 20.30
C ARG A 201 16.92 7.32 19.93
N SER A 202 17.87 7.24 18.98
CA SER A 202 18.45 5.98 18.50
C SER A 202 19.97 5.99 18.61
N SER A 203 20.67 6.03 17.50
CA SER A 203 22.13 6.03 17.43
C SER A 203 22.63 7.02 16.40
N GLU A 204 23.75 7.69 16.70
CA GLU A 204 24.45 8.54 15.74
C GLU A 204 24.94 7.78 14.50
N TYR A 205 25.07 6.45 14.61
CA TYR A 205 25.51 5.56 13.53
C TYR A 205 24.37 5.02 12.64
N LEU A 206 23.15 5.53 12.79
CA LEU A 206 22.00 5.05 12.02
C LEU A 206 22.21 5.17 10.49
N TYR A 207 23.07 6.09 10.05
CA TYR A 207 23.45 6.22 8.63
C TYR A 207 24.13 4.96 8.06
N ALA A 208 24.64 4.05 8.90
CA ALA A 208 25.20 2.77 8.46
C ALA A 208 24.13 1.85 7.80
N THR A 209 22.84 2.14 7.98
CA THR A 209 21.76 1.44 7.30
C THR A 209 21.51 1.95 5.87
N VAL A 210 22.00 3.12 5.50
CA VAL A 210 21.79 3.74 4.17
C VAL A 210 22.24 2.85 3.01
N PRO A 211 23.43 2.18 3.06
CA PRO A 211 23.86 1.31 1.97
C PRO A 211 22.86 0.20 1.63
N PHE A 212 22.19 -0.36 2.62
CA PHE A 212 21.17 -1.41 2.41
C PHE A 212 19.96 -0.87 1.68
N VAL A 213 19.47 0.33 2.06
CA VAL A 213 18.34 0.97 1.39
C VAL A 213 18.68 1.30 -0.06
N LEU A 214 19.87 1.87 -0.31
CA LEU A 214 20.33 2.16 -1.67
C LEU A 214 20.47 0.88 -2.50
N ALA A 215 21.10 -0.17 -1.95
CA ALA A 215 21.24 -1.46 -2.63
C ALA A 215 19.86 -2.07 -2.95
N GLY A 216 18.91 -2.01 -2.02
CA GLY A 216 17.54 -2.49 -2.22
C GLY A 216 16.82 -1.74 -3.35
N ILE A 217 16.90 -0.40 -3.36
CA ILE A 217 16.30 0.42 -4.43
C ILE A 217 16.95 0.13 -5.77
N MET A 218 18.30 0.09 -5.84
CA MET A 218 19.01 -0.21 -7.09
C MET A 218 18.67 -1.60 -7.61
N ARG A 219 18.62 -2.62 -6.73
CA ARG A 219 18.25 -3.99 -7.14
C ARG A 219 16.82 -4.04 -7.64
N TYR A 220 15.89 -3.40 -6.96
CA TYR A 220 14.49 -3.33 -7.37
C TYR A 220 14.33 -2.66 -8.75
N LEU A 221 15.02 -1.53 -8.98
CA LEU A 221 15.05 -0.87 -10.29
C LEU A 221 15.68 -1.75 -11.36
N GLN A 222 16.76 -2.48 -11.05
CA GLN A 222 17.38 -3.41 -11.98
C GLN A 222 16.39 -4.51 -12.43
N ILE A 223 15.65 -5.11 -11.50
CA ILE A 223 14.64 -6.13 -11.80
C ILE A 223 13.56 -5.58 -12.73
N ILE A 224 13.04 -4.41 -12.40
CA ILE A 224 11.97 -3.79 -13.19
C ILE A 224 12.46 -3.33 -14.57
N LEU A 225 13.59 -2.61 -14.62
CA LEU A 225 14.02 -1.91 -15.83
C LEU A 225 14.81 -2.82 -16.78
N VAL A 226 15.64 -3.72 -16.23
CA VAL A 226 16.59 -4.54 -17.01
C VAL A 226 16.10 -5.97 -17.21
N GLU A 227 15.76 -6.66 -16.09
CA GLU A 227 15.35 -8.07 -16.15
C GLU A 227 13.93 -8.23 -16.68
N LYS A 228 13.19 -7.12 -16.76
CA LYS A 228 11.86 -7.07 -17.34
C LYS A 228 10.91 -8.11 -16.75
N SER A 229 10.99 -8.33 -15.47
CA SER A 229 10.09 -9.23 -14.73
C SER A 229 8.64 -8.72 -14.80
N ASN A 230 7.70 -9.60 -15.13
CA ASN A 230 6.26 -9.33 -15.15
C ASN A 230 5.63 -9.69 -13.79
N CYS A 231 6.33 -9.47 -12.68
CA CYS A 231 5.89 -9.82 -11.34
C CYS A 231 5.34 -8.59 -10.61
N ASN A 232 4.29 -8.81 -9.81
CA ASN A 232 3.83 -7.76 -8.89
C ASN A 232 4.97 -7.35 -7.94
N PRO A 233 4.99 -6.11 -7.43
CA PRO A 233 6.02 -5.63 -6.50
C PRO A 233 6.25 -6.54 -5.29
N THR A 234 5.19 -7.14 -4.75
CA THR A 234 5.24 -8.12 -3.66
C THR A 234 5.92 -9.43 -4.06
N ASP A 235 5.67 -9.90 -5.27
CA ASP A 235 6.25 -11.16 -5.77
C ASP A 235 7.75 -11.00 -5.99
N ILE A 236 8.19 -9.81 -6.44
CA ILE A 236 9.61 -9.46 -6.59
C ILE A 236 10.33 -9.60 -5.25
N LEU A 237 9.78 -9.02 -4.18
CA LEU A 237 10.36 -9.12 -2.83
C LEU A 237 10.47 -10.58 -2.35
N LEU A 238 9.46 -11.40 -2.64
CA LEU A 238 9.41 -12.79 -2.20
C LEU A 238 10.30 -13.73 -3.04
N GLN A 239 10.65 -13.37 -4.26
CA GLN A 239 11.40 -14.23 -5.20
C GLN A 239 12.88 -13.86 -5.30
N ASP A 240 13.24 -12.59 -5.13
CA ASP A 240 14.62 -12.13 -5.30
C ASP A 240 15.42 -12.23 -4.00
N ARG A 241 16.41 -13.15 -3.99
CA ARG A 241 17.29 -13.40 -2.84
C ARG A 241 18.14 -12.20 -2.46
N THR A 242 18.62 -11.44 -3.46
CA THR A 242 19.45 -10.27 -3.19
C THR A 242 18.64 -9.19 -2.47
N LEU A 243 17.41 -8.96 -2.92
CA LEU A 243 16.51 -8.02 -2.28
C LEU A 243 16.15 -8.45 -0.84
N GLN A 244 15.89 -9.75 -0.64
CA GLN A 244 15.66 -10.32 0.70
C GLN A 244 16.86 -10.13 1.62
N LEU A 245 18.08 -10.37 1.14
CA LEU A 245 19.30 -10.19 1.92
C LEU A 245 19.56 -8.72 2.27
N THR A 246 19.28 -7.77 1.35
CA THR A 246 19.42 -6.35 1.65
C THR A 246 18.40 -5.89 2.70
N VAL A 247 17.15 -6.34 2.61
CA VAL A 247 16.10 -6.03 3.60
C VAL A 247 16.42 -6.67 4.96
N ALA A 248 16.84 -7.94 4.98
CA ALA A 248 17.24 -8.61 6.23
C ALA A 248 18.46 -7.94 6.87
N GLY A 249 19.47 -7.59 6.08
CA GLY A 249 20.65 -6.87 6.55
C GLY A 249 20.29 -5.50 7.13
N TRP A 250 19.41 -4.78 6.47
CA TRP A 250 18.87 -3.52 6.99
C TRP A 250 18.19 -3.72 8.36
N PHE A 251 17.30 -4.71 8.48
CA PHE A 251 16.61 -5.00 9.75
C PHE A 251 17.58 -5.35 10.88
N ILE A 252 18.58 -6.18 10.61
CA ILE A 252 19.58 -6.58 11.61
C ILE A 252 20.38 -5.37 12.08
N VAL A 253 20.94 -4.58 11.16
CA VAL A 253 21.75 -3.40 11.51
C VAL A 253 20.88 -2.34 12.22
N PHE A 254 19.67 -2.11 11.73
CA PHE A 254 18.74 -1.17 12.36
C PHE A 254 18.37 -1.60 13.79
N ALA A 255 18.07 -2.88 14.02
CA ALA A 255 17.78 -3.39 15.35
C ALA A 255 18.99 -3.27 16.30
N LEU A 256 20.20 -3.58 15.83
CA LEU A 256 21.43 -3.47 16.64
C LEU A 256 21.78 -2.02 16.99
N LEU A 257 21.32 -1.04 16.23
CA LEU A 257 21.61 0.36 16.49
C LEU A 257 20.53 1.04 17.37
N ILE A 258 19.34 0.45 17.48
CA ILE A 258 18.27 1.00 18.33
C ILE A 258 18.25 0.35 19.72
N TYR A 259 18.61 -0.94 19.84
CA TYR A 259 18.63 -1.70 21.08
C TYR A 259 20.06 -1.96 21.57
#